data_7f8643365985aefc368756c003c6fa19
#
_entry.id   7f8643365985aefc368756c003c6fa19
#
_cell.length_a   1.000
_cell.length_b   1.000
_cell.length_c   1.000
_cell.angle_alpha   90.00
_cell.angle_beta   90.00
_cell.angle_gamma   90.00
#
_symmetry.space_group_name_H-M   'P 1'
#
loop_
_entity.id
_entity.type
_entity.pdbx_description
1 polymer ?
#
loop_
_entity_poly.entity_id
_entity_poly.type
_entity_poly.pdbx_seq_one_letter_code
_entity_poly.pdbx_strand_id
1 'polypeptide(L)'
;MTPRKPTRAKQLGITDEGYAALLQAQNGHCAICPSTPKTRRLHVDHDHATGFVRGLLCHRCNRALPSWMRPEWLDRASAYLAQPPYLGLSEIHDKEAA
;
A
#
# COMPACT_ATOMS: atom_id res chain seq x y z
N MET A 1 -28.83 5.65 13.67
CA MET A 1 -29.30 6.04 12.35
C MET A 1 -28.89 5.01 11.33
N THR A 2 -29.83 4.54 10.53
CA THR A 2 -29.54 3.52 9.55
C THR A 2 -28.89 4.18 8.34
N PRO A 3 -27.70 3.74 7.95
CA PRO A 3 -27.06 4.32 6.79
C PRO A 3 -27.80 3.96 5.52
N ARG A 4 -27.91 4.93 4.64
CA ARG A 4 -28.44 4.68 3.31
C ARG A 4 -27.44 3.82 2.54
N LYS A 5 -27.93 3.21 1.46
CA LYS A 5 -27.00 2.51 0.58
C LYS A 5 -25.89 3.48 0.17
N PRO A 6 -24.65 3.15 0.43
CA PRO A 6 -23.57 4.12 0.27
C PRO A 6 -23.27 4.40 -1.20
N THR A 7 -22.77 5.60 -1.47
CA THR A 7 -22.11 5.91 -2.71
C THR A 7 -20.85 5.06 -2.84
N ARG A 8 -20.20 5.12 -3.98
CA ARG A 8 -18.97 4.34 -4.14
C ARG A 8 -17.94 4.69 -3.08
N ALA A 9 -17.78 5.98 -2.77
CA ALA A 9 -16.83 6.37 -1.74
C ALA A 9 -17.20 5.79 -0.39
N LYS A 10 -18.49 5.82 -0.05
CA LYS A 10 -18.95 5.26 1.21
C LYS A 10 -18.85 3.76 1.27
N GLN A 11 -19.01 3.08 0.12
CA GLN A 11 -18.83 1.64 0.06
C GLN A 11 -17.41 1.24 0.39
N LEU A 12 -16.46 2.15 0.16
CA LEU A 12 -15.07 1.94 0.51
C LEU A 12 -14.76 2.47 1.91
N GLY A 13 -15.80 2.86 2.65
CA GLY A 13 -15.63 3.28 4.03
C GLY A 13 -15.26 4.74 4.22
N ILE A 14 -15.46 5.58 3.21
CA ILE A 14 -15.07 6.98 3.29
C ILE A 14 -16.10 7.86 2.57
N THR A 15 -16.30 9.07 3.11
CA THR A 15 -17.11 10.08 2.44
C THR A 15 -16.24 10.93 1.54
N ASP A 16 -16.90 11.77 0.70
CA ASP A 16 -16.14 12.69 -0.14
C ASP A 16 -15.31 13.65 0.71
N GLU A 17 -15.87 14.11 1.82
CA GLU A 17 -15.14 14.97 2.74
C GLU A 17 -13.97 14.24 3.38
N GLY A 18 -14.18 12.98 3.72
CA GLY A 18 -13.10 12.14 4.26
C GLY A 18 -11.99 11.93 3.26
N TYR A 19 -12.36 11.71 1.99
CA TYR A 19 -11.36 11.57 0.93
C TYR A 19 -10.54 12.86 0.81
N ALA A 20 -11.21 14.00 0.79
CA ALA A 20 -10.51 15.27 0.66
C ALA A 20 -9.59 15.52 1.85
N ALA A 21 -10.03 15.15 3.04
CA ALA A 21 -9.22 15.31 4.25
C ALA A 21 -7.97 14.42 4.20
N LEU A 22 -8.11 13.17 3.74
CA LEU A 22 -6.97 12.29 3.59
C LEU A 22 -6.00 12.81 2.52
N LEU A 23 -6.54 13.27 1.42
CA LEU A 23 -5.71 13.82 0.35
C LEU A 23 -4.88 14.98 0.87
N GLN A 24 -5.49 15.85 1.66
CA GLN A 24 -4.78 16.97 2.26
C GLN A 24 -3.76 16.50 3.28
N ALA A 25 -4.12 15.54 4.11
CA ALA A 25 -3.20 15.00 5.10
C ALA A 25 -1.98 14.35 4.45
N GLN A 26 -2.15 13.81 3.26
CA GLN A 26 -1.06 13.18 2.51
C GLN A 26 -0.40 14.15 1.53
N ASN A 27 -0.76 15.41 1.56
CA ASN A 27 -0.21 16.44 0.67
C ASN A 27 -0.37 16.09 -0.80
N GLY A 28 -1.47 15.41 -1.13
CA GLY A 28 -1.76 15.02 -2.50
C GLY A 28 -0.94 13.86 -3.02
N HIS A 29 -0.14 13.23 -2.17
CA HIS A 29 0.74 12.13 -2.56
C HIS A 29 0.21 10.78 -2.11
N CYS A 30 0.65 9.74 -2.80
CA CYS A 30 0.44 8.38 -2.34
C CYS A 30 1.06 8.21 -0.94
N ALA A 31 0.38 7.44 -0.08
CA ALA A 31 0.87 7.26 1.28
C ALA A 31 2.13 6.39 1.36
N ILE A 32 2.41 5.61 0.32
CA ILE A 32 3.59 4.73 0.30
C ILE A 32 4.70 5.33 -0.54
N CYS A 33 4.46 5.52 -1.83
CA CYS A 33 5.45 6.17 -2.67
C CYS A 33 5.09 7.66 -2.77
N PRO A 34 6.06 8.56 -2.84
CA PRO A 34 5.74 9.98 -2.82
C PRO A 34 5.29 10.53 -4.17
N SER A 35 4.62 9.72 -4.97
CA SER A 35 4.18 10.18 -6.28
C SER A 35 2.85 10.92 -6.19
N THR A 36 2.67 11.89 -7.07
CA THR A 36 1.42 12.60 -7.25
C THR A 36 0.88 12.20 -8.61
N PRO A 37 -0.20 11.40 -8.66
CA PRO A 37 -0.73 10.96 -9.95
C PRO A 37 -1.21 12.14 -10.76
N LYS A 38 -0.93 12.13 -12.05
CA LYS A 38 -1.33 13.20 -12.95
C LYS A 38 -2.63 12.89 -13.66
N THR A 39 -2.91 11.62 -13.88
CA THR A 39 -4.05 11.22 -14.71
C THR A 39 -5.09 10.40 -13.96
N ARG A 40 -4.74 9.90 -12.79
CA ARG A 40 -5.65 9.08 -11.99
C ARG A 40 -5.71 9.60 -10.58
N ARG A 41 -6.90 9.46 -9.99
CA ARG A 41 -7.05 9.78 -8.57
C ARG A 41 -6.35 8.71 -7.75
N LEU A 42 -5.94 9.09 -6.54
CA LEU A 42 -5.46 8.10 -5.58
C LEU A 42 -6.61 7.19 -5.18
N HIS A 43 -6.31 5.93 -4.97
CA HIS A 43 -7.30 4.94 -4.61
C HIS A 43 -7.46 4.87 -3.11
N VAL A 44 -8.69 4.66 -2.66
CA VAL A 44 -8.95 4.41 -1.25
C VAL A 44 -8.49 3.00 -0.93
N ASP A 45 -7.54 2.90 -0.02
CA ASP A 45 -7.05 1.61 0.45
C ASP A 45 -7.73 1.28 1.77
N HIS A 46 -8.11 0.03 1.93
CA HIS A 46 -8.78 -0.39 3.16
C HIS A 46 -8.32 -1.79 3.56
N ASP A 47 -8.41 -2.03 4.86
CA ASP A 47 -8.06 -3.32 5.42
C ASP A 47 -9.14 -4.33 5.02
N HIS A 48 -8.74 -5.41 4.40
CA HIS A 48 -9.69 -6.41 3.92
C HIS A 48 -10.32 -7.21 5.05
N ALA A 49 -9.65 -7.28 6.20
CA ALA A 49 -10.20 -8.01 7.35
C ALA A 49 -11.25 -7.20 8.08
N THR A 50 -11.05 -5.89 8.21
CA THR A 50 -11.93 -5.03 8.98
C THR A 50 -12.80 -4.13 8.13
N GLY A 51 -12.39 -3.87 6.91
CA GLY A 51 -13.05 -2.91 6.03
C GLY A 51 -12.73 -1.47 6.33
N PHE A 52 -11.87 -1.21 7.31
CA PHE A 52 -11.50 0.16 7.65
C PHE A 52 -10.58 0.77 6.61
N VAL A 53 -10.82 2.04 6.31
CA VAL A 53 -9.97 2.80 5.41
C VAL A 53 -8.61 3.02 6.07
N ARG A 54 -7.54 2.76 5.32
CA ARG A 54 -6.18 2.97 5.80
C ARG A 54 -5.58 4.25 5.25
N GLY A 55 -5.90 4.60 4.03
CA GLY A 55 -5.33 5.79 3.40
C GLY A 55 -5.56 5.78 1.92
N LEU A 56 -4.85 6.65 1.22
CA LEU A 56 -4.96 6.77 -0.23
C LEU A 56 -3.65 6.33 -0.86
N LEU A 57 -3.75 5.49 -1.87
CA LEU A 57 -2.59 4.94 -2.58
C LEU A 57 -2.73 5.15 -4.07
N CYS A 58 -1.61 5.32 -4.74
CA CYS A 58 -1.61 5.30 -6.19
C CYS A 58 -1.96 3.89 -6.67
N HIS A 59 -2.36 3.80 -7.94
CA HIS A 59 -2.79 2.53 -8.52
C HIS A 59 -1.75 1.43 -8.33
N ARG A 60 -0.49 1.76 -8.58
CA ARG A 60 0.59 0.78 -8.50
C ARG A 60 0.78 0.27 -7.07
N CYS A 61 0.82 1.18 -6.09
CA CYS A 61 1.00 0.77 -4.70
C CYS A 61 -0.20 0.00 -4.19
N ASN A 62 -1.41 0.43 -4.59
CA ASN A 62 -2.61 -0.26 -4.18
C ASN A 62 -2.65 -1.69 -4.70
N ARG A 63 -2.17 -1.90 -5.93
CA ARG A 63 -2.10 -3.24 -6.50
C ARG A 63 -0.99 -4.08 -5.91
N ALA A 64 0.07 -3.42 -5.45
CA ALA A 64 1.22 -4.12 -4.89
C ALA A 64 0.98 -4.66 -3.49
N LEU A 65 -0.06 -4.17 -2.79
CA LEU A 65 -0.36 -4.60 -1.43
C LEU A 65 -1.49 -5.63 -1.44
N PRO A 66 -1.18 -6.92 -1.50
CA PRO A 66 -2.21 -7.94 -1.40
C PRO A 66 -2.87 -7.92 -0.02
N SER A 67 -4.09 -8.43 0.04
CA SER A 67 -4.84 -8.44 1.28
C SER A 67 -4.20 -9.27 2.38
N TRP A 68 -3.33 -10.22 2.01
CA TRP A 68 -2.69 -11.12 2.99
C TRP A 68 -1.44 -10.53 3.62
N MET A 69 -0.97 -9.37 3.15
CA MET A 69 0.24 -8.77 3.72
C MET A 69 -0.01 -8.23 5.12
N ARG A 70 0.93 -8.53 6.01
CA ARG A 70 0.90 -8.07 7.38
C ARG A 70 2.18 -7.33 7.70
N PRO A 71 2.16 -6.44 8.72
CA PRO A 71 3.38 -5.72 9.09
C PRO A 71 4.55 -6.63 9.39
N GLU A 72 4.33 -7.75 10.08
CA GLU A 72 5.42 -8.69 10.40
C GLU A 72 6.01 -9.29 9.14
N TRP A 73 5.16 -9.60 8.17
CA TRP A 73 5.65 -10.13 6.91
C TRP A 73 6.44 -9.07 6.17
N LEU A 74 5.97 -7.84 6.18
CA LEU A 74 6.65 -6.73 5.51
C LEU A 74 8.01 -6.46 6.15
N ASP A 75 8.08 -6.55 7.47
CA ASP A 75 9.35 -6.39 8.18
C ASP A 75 10.35 -7.47 7.76
N ARG A 76 9.89 -8.70 7.65
CA ARG A 76 10.74 -9.80 7.21
C ARG A 76 11.16 -9.62 5.76
N ALA A 77 10.23 -9.19 4.90
CA ALA A 77 10.55 -8.95 3.51
C ALA A 77 11.58 -7.82 3.37
N SER A 78 11.42 -6.78 4.17
CA SER A 78 12.36 -5.67 4.17
C SER A 78 13.76 -6.14 4.58
N ALA A 79 13.84 -6.93 5.65
CA ALA A 79 15.12 -7.47 6.12
C ALA A 79 15.74 -8.38 5.07
N TYR A 80 14.92 -9.21 4.42
CA TYR A 80 15.39 -10.08 3.36
C TYR A 80 16.00 -9.29 2.21
N LEU A 81 15.31 -8.22 1.80
CA LEU A 81 15.81 -7.40 0.70
C LEU A 81 17.06 -6.62 1.07
N ALA A 82 17.17 -6.20 2.34
CA ALA A 82 18.32 -5.45 2.80
C ALA A 82 19.56 -6.34 2.89
N GLN A 83 19.38 -7.61 3.24
CA GLN A 83 20.48 -8.57 3.35
C GLN A 83 20.04 -9.92 2.81
N PRO A 84 19.94 -10.06 1.49
CA PRO A 84 19.57 -11.34 0.91
C PRO A 84 20.56 -12.42 1.35
N PRO A 85 20.06 -13.60 1.73
CA PRO A 85 20.96 -14.68 2.22
C PRO A 85 22.06 -15.05 1.23
N TYR A 86 21.79 -14.94 -0.05
CA TYR A 86 22.77 -15.28 -1.07
C TYR A 86 24.04 -14.43 -0.98
N LEU A 87 23.92 -13.18 -0.47
CA LEU A 87 25.09 -12.33 -0.33
C LEU A 87 26.16 -12.96 0.56
N GLY A 88 25.74 -13.73 1.59
CA GLY A 88 26.70 -14.42 2.43
C GLY A 88 27.37 -15.60 1.74
N LEU A 89 26.84 -16.04 0.60
CA LEU A 89 27.35 -17.16 -0.15
C LEU A 89 27.91 -16.77 -1.50
N SER A 90 27.88 -15.49 -1.82
CA SER A 90 28.16 -15.03 -3.19
C SER A 90 29.57 -15.42 -3.66
N GLU A 91 30.56 -15.36 -2.78
CA GLU A 91 31.92 -15.73 -3.18
C GLU A 91 31.99 -17.16 -3.68
N ILE A 92 31.29 -18.07 -3.01
CA ILE A 92 31.27 -19.48 -3.40
C ILE A 92 30.50 -19.67 -4.71
N HIS A 93 29.33 -19.07 -4.78
CA HIS A 93 28.43 -19.28 -5.90
C HIS A 93 28.87 -18.52 -7.15
N ASP A 94 29.49 -17.37 -6.97
CA ASP A 94 29.99 -16.62 -8.10
C ASP A 94 31.11 -17.38 -8.81
N LYS A 95 31.94 -18.08 -8.06
CA LYS A 95 33.00 -18.91 -8.64
C LYS A 95 32.42 -20.06 -9.44
N GLU A 96 31.33 -20.63 -8.95
CA GLU A 96 30.66 -21.72 -9.66
C GLU A 96 29.92 -21.23 -10.89
N ALA A 97 29.35 -20.03 -10.81
CA ALA A 97 28.58 -19.46 -11.90
C ALA A 97 29.49 -18.96 -13.03
N ALA A 98 30.69 -18.61 -12.70
CA ALA A 98 31.63 -18.14 -13.70
C ALA A 98 32.14 -19.28 -14.57
#